data_5114eea57d90e7f1fd2d39e85bd3bbb7
#
_entry.id   5114eea57d90e7f1fd2d39e85bd3bbb7
#
_cell.length_a   1.000
_cell.length_b   1.000
_cell.length_c   1.000
_cell.angle_alpha   90.00
_cell.angle_beta   90.00
_cell.angle_gamma   90.00
#
_symmetry.space_group_name_H-M   'P 1'
#
loop_
_entity.id
_entity.type
_entity.pdbx_description
1 polymer ?
#
loop_
_entity_poly.entity_id
_entity_poly.type
_entity_poly.pdbx_seq_one_letter_code
_entity_poly.pdbx_strand_id
1 'polypeptide(L)'
;KDAIKKIKKINENIAGYYMEIGRFYQKKEDYVGAINNFNYVINSYSFTEQYPEALYRIYAIYYKLGMLDESKKAKNNLLGLKGADKWIKYLSKD
;
A
#
# COMPACT_ATOMS: atom_id res chain seq x y z
N LYS A 1 -20.91 -1.75 19.66
CA LYS A 1 -20.48 -0.57 18.90
C LYS A 1 -19.05 -0.15 19.26
N ASP A 2 -18.78 -0.03 20.57
CA ASP A 2 -17.43 0.37 21.00
C ASP A 2 -16.39 -0.70 20.66
N ALA A 3 -16.76 -1.98 20.78
CA ALA A 3 -15.85 -3.07 20.44
C ALA A 3 -15.47 -3.05 18.96
N ILE A 4 -16.44 -2.76 18.09
CA ILE A 4 -16.20 -2.67 16.65
C ILE A 4 -15.27 -1.51 16.33
N LYS A 5 -15.48 -0.35 16.96
CA LYS A 5 -14.63 0.82 16.79
C LYS A 5 -13.21 0.55 17.24
N LYS A 6 -13.05 -0.16 18.36
CA LYS A 6 -11.74 -0.50 18.89
C LYS A 6 -10.99 -1.46 17.96
N ILE A 7 -11.69 -2.46 17.44
CA ILE A 7 -11.10 -3.41 16.49
C ILE A 7 -10.65 -2.70 15.23
N LYS A 8 -11.50 -1.80 14.71
CA LYS A 8 -11.14 -1.02 13.52
C LYS A 8 -9.88 -0.20 13.76
N LYS A 9 -9.81 0.48 14.91
CA LYS A 9 -8.64 1.29 15.25
C LYS A 9 -7.39 0.44 15.40
N ILE A 10 -7.50 -0.74 16.03
CA ILE A 10 -6.39 -1.65 16.18
C ILE A 10 -5.87 -2.08 14.81
N ASN A 11 -6.76 -2.44 13.90
CA ASN A 11 -6.37 -2.86 12.55
C ASN A 11 -5.69 -1.73 11.78
N GLU A 12 -6.21 -0.49 11.90
CA GLU A 12 -5.56 0.66 11.26
C GLU A 12 -4.16 0.88 11.85
N ASN A 13 -4.01 0.73 13.16
CA ASN A 13 -2.70 0.91 13.80
C ASN A 13 -1.71 -0.15 13.36
N ILE A 14 -2.15 -1.41 13.25
CA ILE A 14 -1.29 -2.50 12.81
C ILE A 14 -0.87 -2.27 11.34
N ALA A 15 -1.83 -1.97 10.48
CA ALA A 15 -1.53 -1.69 9.08
C ALA A 15 -0.58 -0.51 8.96
N GLY A 16 -0.82 0.57 9.72
CA GLY A 16 0.04 1.74 9.73
C GLY A 16 1.46 1.42 10.15
N TYR A 17 1.61 0.52 11.13
CA TYR A 17 2.93 0.08 11.58
C TYR A 17 3.70 -0.60 10.44
N TYR A 18 3.05 -1.52 9.72
CA TYR A 18 3.71 -2.18 8.59
C TYR A 18 4.00 -1.21 7.45
N MET A 19 3.14 -0.20 7.26
CA MET A 19 3.41 0.84 6.27
C MET A 19 4.67 1.64 6.64
N GLU A 20 4.83 1.97 7.93
CA GLU A 20 6.03 2.67 8.38
C GLU A 20 7.29 1.85 8.10
N ILE A 21 7.24 0.55 8.39
CA ILE A 21 8.38 -0.34 8.15
C ILE A 21 8.66 -0.41 6.64
N GLY A 22 7.61 -0.56 5.83
CA GLY A 22 7.76 -0.60 4.38
C GLY A 22 8.41 0.67 3.83
N ARG A 23 7.94 1.83 4.29
CA ARG A 23 8.52 3.13 3.87
C ARG A 23 9.97 3.25 4.30
N PHE A 24 10.32 2.76 5.48
CA PHE A 24 11.70 2.76 5.96
C PHE A 24 12.62 1.99 5.00
N TYR A 25 12.21 0.76 4.64
CA TYR A 25 12.98 -0.05 3.70
C TYR A 25 13.01 0.58 2.31
N GLN A 26 11.90 1.15 1.86
CA GLN A 26 11.85 1.81 0.55
C GLN A 26 12.85 2.96 0.49
N LYS A 27 12.93 3.75 1.54
CA LYS A 27 13.87 4.87 1.62
C LYS A 27 15.32 4.40 1.56
N LYS A 28 15.59 3.24 2.13
CA LYS A 28 16.93 2.63 2.08
C LYS A 28 17.19 1.85 0.79
N GLU A 29 16.23 1.83 -0.10
CA GLU A 29 16.30 1.09 -1.35
C GLU A 29 16.43 -0.43 -1.14
N ASP A 30 16.00 -0.90 0.01
CA ASP A 30 15.84 -2.32 0.26
C ASP A 30 14.44 -2.72 -0.20
N TYR A 31 14.30 -2.98 -1.49
CA TYR A 31 12.99 -3.19 -2.08
C TYR A 31 12.35 -4.52 -1.70
N VAL A 32 13.13 -5.54 -1.37
CA VAL A 32 12.58 -6.80 -0.88
C VAL A 32 11.87 -6.58 0.45
N GLY A 33 12.51 -5.89 1.38
CA GLY A 33 11.89 -5.57 2.66
C GLY A 33 10.67 -4.69 2.51
N ALA A 34 10.76 -3.68 1.63
CA ALA A 34 9.63 -2.78 1.37
C ALA A 34 8.44 -3.54 0.79
N ILE A 35 8.67 -4.34 -0.25
CA ILE A 35 7.62 -5.12 -0.91
C ILE A 35 6.96 -6.07 0.08
N ASN A 36 7.74 -6.76 0.91
CA ASN A 36 7.18 -7.71 1.88
C ASN A 36 6.22 -7.02 2.84
N ASN A 37 6.58 -5.84 3.35
CA ASN A 37 5.74 -5.14 4.30
C ASN A 37 4.50 -4.53 3.64
N PHE A 38 4.64 -3.95 2.45
CA PHE A 38 3.47 -3.42 1.72
C PHE A 38 2.52 -4.54 1.30
N ASN A 39 3.07 -5.68 0.86
CA ASN A 39 2.22 -6.83 0.49
C ASN A 39 1.48 -7.40 1.69
N TYR A 40 2.07 -7.35 2.87
CA TYR A 40 1.38 -7.80 4.06
C TYR A 40 0.12 -6.97 4.29
N VAL A 41 0.22 -5.65 4.13
CA VAL A 41 -0.95 -4.76 4.23
C VAL A 41 -1.96 -5.08 3.12
N ILE A 42 -1.49 -5.25 1.90
CA ILE A 42 -2.36 -5.54 0.74
C ILE A 42 -3.14 -6.84 0.97
N ASN A 43 -2.47 -7.87 1.47
CA ASN A 43 -3.09 -9.19 1.59
C ASN A 43 -3.91 -9.36 2.86
N SER A 44 -3.56 -8.69 3.94
CA SER A 44 -4.19 -8.91 5.25
C SER A 44 -4.98 -7.72 5.76
N TYR A 45 -4.75 -6.53 5.24
CA TYR A 45 -5.37 -5.30 5.75
C TYR A 45 -5.95 -4.44 4.63
N SER A 46 -6.48 -5.09 3.58
CA SER A 46 -7.06 -4.39 2.43
C SER A 46 -8.28 -3.55 2.79
N PHE A 47 -8.90 -3.82 3.93
CA PHE A 47 -10.07 -3.08 4.42
C PHE A 47 -9.70 -1.82 5.21
N THR A 48 -8.40 -1.55 5.39
CA THR A 48 -7.94 -0.37 6.13
C THR A 48 -7.71 0.81 5.20
N GLU A 49 -7.58 2.00 5.80
CA GLU A 49 -7.27 3.22 5.04
C GLU A 49 -5.83 3.23 4.53
N GLN A 50 -5.01 2.29 4.97
CA GLN A 50 -3.63 2.15 4.51
C GLN A 50 -3.52 1.48 3.15
N TYR A 51 -4.55 0.76 2.74
CA TYR A 51 -4.52 -0.07 1.53
C TYR A 51 -4.19 0.72 0.26
N PRO A 52 -4.82 1.88 -0.01
CA PRO A 52 -4.49 2.64 -1.23
C PRO A 52 -3.03 3.07 -1.29
N GLU A 53 -2.47 3.50 -0.17
CA GLU A 53 -1.06 3.86 -0.13
C GLU A 53 -0.17 2.66 -0.41
N ALA A 54 -0.50 1.50 0.16
CA ALA A 54 0.27 0.27 -0.07
C ALA A 54 0.29 -0.10 -1.54
N LEU A 55 -0.85 0.00 -2.22
CA LEU A 55 -0.93 -0.27 -3.66
C LEU A 55 -0.08 0.71 -4.46
N TYR A 56 -0.16 1.99 -4.13
CA TYR A 56 0.62 2.99 -4.84
C TYR A 56 2.13 2.74 -4.68
N ARG A 57 2.55 2.47 -3.45
CA ARG A 57 3.98 2.29 -3.19
C ARG A 57 4.52 1.04 -3.85
N ILE A 58 3.76 -0.06 -3.83
CA ILE A 58 4.22 -1.27 -4.48
C ILE A 58 4.24 -1.10 -6.01
N TYR A 59 3.27 -0.38 -6.56
CA TYR A 59 3.27 0.00 -7.97
C TYR A 59 4.56 0.74 -8.33
N ALA A 60 4.92 1.75 -7.54
CA ALA A 60 6.09 2.57 -7.82
C ALA A 60 7.38 1.76 -7.74
N ILE A 61 7.47 0.86 -6.76
CA ILE A 61 8.65 -0.01 -6.61
C ILE A 61 8.77 -0.96 -7.81
N TYR A 62 7.69 -1.64 -8.18
CA TYR A 62 7.71 -2.55 -9.31
C TYR A 62 8.05 -1.83 -10.61
N TYR A 63 7.48 -0.63 -10.78
CA TYR A 63 7.78 0.17 -11.97
C TYR A 63 9.27 0.51 -12.04
N LYS A 64 9.84 0.95 -10.92
CA LYS A 64 11.26 1.29 -10.85
C LYS A 64 12.16 0.08 -11.13
N LEU A 65 11.74 -1.10 -10.70
CA LEU A 65 12.50 -2.34 -10.93
C LEU A 65 12.29 -2.92 -12.32
N GLY A 66 11.44 -2.30 -13.15
CA GLY A 66 11.14 -2.81 -14.50
C GLY A 66 10.17 -3.98 -14.50
N MET A 67 9.55 -4.28 -13.36
CA MET A 67 8.56 -5.35 -13.26
C MET A 67 7.20 -4.79 -13.66
N LEU A 68 7.04 -4.60 -14.98
CA LEU A 68 5.91 -3.82 -15.50
C LEU A 68 4.56 -4.51 -15.35
N ASP A 69 4.52 -5.85 -15.42
CA ASP A 69 3.25 -6.57 -15.26
C ASP A 69 2.74 -6.42 -13.83
N GLU A 70 3.61 -6.60 -12.84
CA GLU A 70 3.27 -6.43 -11.43
C GLU A 70 2.88 -4.99 -11.13
N SER A 71 3.61 -4.04 -11.70
CA SER A 71 3.32 -2.63 -11.57
C SER A 71 1.93 -2.30 -12.10
N LYS A 72 1.60 -2.79 -13.29
CA LYS A 72 0.31 -2.55 -13.93
C LYS A 72 -0.83 -3.16 -13.12
N LYS A 73 -0.61 -4.35 -12.55
CA LYS A 73 -1.63 -5.00 -11.72
C LYS A 73 -1.94 -4.16 -10.48
N ALA A 74 -0.92 -3.66 -9.80
CA ALA A 74 -1.11 -2.80 -8.64
C ALA A 74 -1.81 -1.50 -9.03
N LYS A 75 -1.42 -0.90 -10.15
CA LYS A 75 -2.05 0.31 -10.66
C LYS A 75 -3.54 0.09 -10.93
N ASN A 76 -3.89 -1.03 -11.60
CA ASN A 76 -5.28 -1.32 -11.91
C ASN A 76 -6.11 -1.54 -10.64
N ASN A 77 -5.54 -2.20 -9.64
CA ASN A 77 -6.22 -2.38 -8.35
C ASN A 77 -6.48 -1.04 -7.68
N LEU A 78 -5.52 -0.13 -7.75
CA LEU A 78 -5.67 1.21 -7.17
C LEU A 78 -6.74 2.01 -7.90
N LEU A 79 -6.75 1.97 -9.24
CA LEU A 79 -7.72 2.71 -10.04
C LEU A 79 -9.15 2.24 -9.80
N GLY A 80 -9.34 0.98 -9.37
CA GLY A 80 -10.65 0.45 -9.07
C GLY A 80 -11.21 0.81 -7.71
N LEU A 81 -10.41 1.50 -6.87
CA LEU A 81 -10.85 1.82 -5.51
C LEU A 81 -11.60 3.15 -5.45
N LYS A 82 -12.70 3.15 -4.70
CA LYS A 82 -13.39 4.39 -4.36
C LYS A 82 -12.64 5.06 -3.21
N GLY A 83 -12.53 6.38 -3.27
CA GLY A 83 -11.90 7.15 -2.20
C GLY A 83 -10.39 7.13 -2.21
N ALA A 84 -9.78 6.64 -3.29
CA ALA A 84 -8.32 6.58 -3.41
C ALA A 84 -7.75 7.74 -4.24
N ASP A 85 -8.52 8.81 -4.41
CA ASP A 85 -8.17 9.92 -5.31
C ASP A 85 -6.80 10.51 -5.02
N LYS A 86 -6.45 10.62 -3.74
CA LYS A 86 -5.17 11.14 -3.32
C LYS A 86 -4.00 10.38 -3.94
N TRP A 87 -4.11 9.05 -3.99
CA TRP A 87 -3.03 8.20 -4.50
C TRP A 87 -3.12 8.01 -6.01
N ILE A 88 -4.33 7.96 -6.55
CA ILE A 88 -4.55 7.91 -8.00
C ILE A 88 -3.93 9.12 -8.67
N LYS A 89 -4.02 10.27 -8.02
CA LYS A 89 -3.44 11.52 -8.51
C LYS A 89 -1.93 11.39 -8.79
N TYR A 90 -1.22 10.61 -8.00
CA TYR A 90 0.22 10.42 -8.21
C TYR A 90 0.52 9.53 -9.42
N LEU A 91 -0.42 8.69 -9.82
CA LEU A 91 -0.23 7.84 -10.99
C LEU A 91 -0.13 8.65 -12.29
N SER A 92 -0.81 9.79 -12.36
CA SER A 92 -0.83 10.60 -13.57
C SER A 92 0.51 11.25 -13.88
N LYS A 93 1.45 11.20 -12.95
CA LYS A 93 2.80 11.76 -13.14
C LYS A 93 3.76 10.79 -13.82
N ASP A 94 3.35 9.54 -13.89
CA ASP A 94 4.14 8.49 -14.51
C ASP A 94 3.68 8.24 -15.95
#